data_247970b9b3c3be1187b31070dccd683e
#
_entry.id   247970b9b3c3be1187b31070dccd683e
#
_cell.length_a   1.000
_cell.length_b   1.000
_cell.length_c   1.000
_cell.angle_alpha   90.00
_cell.angle_beta   90.00
_cell.angle_gamma   90.00
#
_symmetry.space_group_name_H-M   'P 1'
#
loop_
_entity.id
_entity.type
_entity.pdbx_description
1 polymer ?
#
loop_
_entity_poly.entity_id
_entity_poly.type
_entity_poly.pdbx_seq_one_letter_code
_entity_poly.pdbx_strand_id
1 'polypeptide(L)'
;MSGLQGSGKTTFSGKLARMLKTKKNRKPLLVACDVYRPAAIEQLRVLAEQIEVPMYCELDSKNPVEIAQHAIQEAKAKGYDLVIVDTAGRLAVDEQMMNEIAAIKEAINPNEILFVVDSMTGQDAVNTAKEFNERLDFNGVVLTKLDGDTRGGAALSIRSVVNKPIKFIGTGEK
;
A
#
# COMPACT_ATOMS: atom_id res chain seq x y z
N MET A 1 2.42 -1.70 -1.22
CA MET A 1 1.76 -0.61 -0.48
C MET A 1 2.27 -0.57 0.96
N SER A 2 2.79 0.55 1.39
CA SER A 2 3.30 0.75 2.75
C SER A 2 2.70 2.00 3.35
N GLY A 3 2.66 2.07 4.68
CA GLY A 3 2.09 3.23 5.38
C GLY A 3 1.54 2.85 6.75
N LEU A 4 1.19 3.86 7.54
CA LEU A 4 0.63 3.65 8.86
C LEU A 4 -0.84 3.23 8.80
N GLN A 5 -1.33 2.67 9.91
CA GLN A 5 -2.73 2.32 10.07
C GLN A 5 -3.59 3.59 9.95
N GLY A 6 -4.68 3.50 9.20
CA GLY A 6 -5.57 4.66 8.99
C GLY A 6 -5.15 5.60 7.89
N SER A 7 -4.05 5.32 7.19
CA SER A 7 -3.59 6.17 6.08
C SER A 7 -4.43 6.03 4.81
N GLY A 8 -5.29 5.02 4.73
CA GLY A 8 -6.06 4.74 3.52
C GLY A 8 -5.40 3.75 2.58
N LYS A 9 -4.42 3.03 3.07
CA LYS A 9 -3.63 2.08 2.28
C LYS A 9 -4.46 0.99 1.63
N THR A 10 -5.33 0.33 2.40
CA THR A 10 -6.19 -0.74 1.90
C THR A 10 -7.20 -0.20 0.89
N THR A 11 -7.83 0.92 1.19
CA THR A 11 -8.79 1.56 0.28
C THR A 11 -8.10 1.97 -1.03
N PHE A 12 -6.91 2.52 -0.95
CA PHE A 12 -6.16 2.92 -2.13
C PHE A 12 -5.74 1.71 -2.97
N SER A 13 -5.37 0.60 -2.33
CA SER A 13 -5.04 -0.63 -3.06
C SER A 13 -6.19 -1.06 -3.96
N GLY A 14 -7.42 -1.01 -3.44
CA GLY A 14 -8.61 -1.30 -4.22
C GLY A 14 -8.83 -0.33 -5.36
N LYS A 15 -8.68 0.97 -5.11
CA LYS A 15 -8.83 2.00 -6.14
C LYS A 15 -7.80 1.86 -7.24
N LEU A 16 -6.57 1.56 -6.89
CA LEU A 16 -5.49 1.37 -7.86
C LEU A 16 -5.76 0.14 -8.72
N ALA A 17 -6.19 -0.96 -8.12
CA ALA A 17 -6.54 -2.17 -8.85
C ALA A 17 -7.66 -1.91 -9.86
N ARG A 18 -8.70 -1.20 -9.43
CA ARG A 18 -9.82 -0.84 -10.30
C ARG A 18 -9.37 0.02 -11.47
N MET A 19 -8.55 1.02 -11.20
CA MET A 19 -8.05 1.93 -12.23
C MET A 19 -7.22 1.16 -13.27
N LEU A 20 -6.33 0.30 -12.81
CA LEU A 20 -5.46 -0.46 -13.72
C LEU A 20 -6.26 -1.48 -14.52
N LYS A 21 -7.28 -2.08 -13.93
CA LYS A 21 -8.15 -3.01 -14.62
C LYS A 21 -8.97 -2.32 -15.72
N THR A 22 -9.59 -1.18 -15.39
CA THR A 22 -10.52 -0.52 -16.30
C THR A 22 -9.83 0.39 -17.31
N LYS A 23 -8.79 1.12 -16.92
CA LYS A 23 -8.15 2.10 -17.78
C LYS A 23 -6.92 1.56 -18.51
N LYS A 24 -6.23 0.60 -17.92
CA LYS A 24 -4.99 0.04 -18.47
C LYS A 24 -5.15 -1.39 -18.95
N ASN A 25 -6.34 -1.95 -18.82
CA ASN A 25 -6.66 -3.33 -19.24
C ASN A 25 -5.70 -4.36 -18.64
N ARG A 26 -5.31 -4.15 -17.37
CA ARG A 26 -4.44 -5.06 -16.63
C ARG A 26 -5.27 -6.09 -15.88
N LYS A 27 -4.62 -7.17 -15.47
CA LYS A 27 -5.24 -8.25 -14.68
C LYS A 27 -4.61 -8.27 -13.30
N PRO A 28 -5.05 -7.38 -12.39
CA PRO A 28 -4.43 -7.28 -11.05
C PRO A 28 -4.87 -8.39 -10.12
N LEU A 29 -3.98 -8.74 -9.20
CA LEU A 29 -4.26 -9.60 -8.07
C LEU A 29 -3.98 -8.79 -6.80
N LEU A 30 -4.97 -8.69 -5.92
CA LEU A 30 -4.78 -8.05 -4.61
C LEU A 30 -4.30 -9.10 -3.61
N VAL A 31 -3.32 -8.73 -2.79
CA VAL A 31 -2.73 -9.64 -1.80
C VAL A 31 -2.85 -9.03 -0.41
N ALA A 32 -3.46 -9.78 0.51
CA ALA A 32 -3.61 -9.36 1.91
C ALA A 32 -2.43 -9.90 2.73
N CYS A 33 -1.53 -9.02 3.14
CA CYS A 33 -0.37 -9.39 3.95
C CYS A 33 -0.43 -8.89 5.38
N ASP A 34 -1.55 -8.31 5.82
CA ASP A 34 -1.72 -7.90 7.21
C ASP A 34 -2.24 -9.10 8.02
N VAL A 35 -1.31 -9.88 8.55
CA VAL A 35 -1.63 -11.10 9.29
C VAL A 35 -2.11 -10.83 10.72
N TYR A 36 -2.01 -9.59 11.17
CA TYR A 36 -2.36 -9.20 12.54
C TYR A 36 -3.80 -8.73 12.69
N ARG A 37 -4.44 -8.35 11.59
CA ARG A 37 -5.76 -7.74 11.62
C ARG A 37 -6.71 -8.45 10.66
N PRO A 38 -7.49 -9.44 11.18
CA PRO A 38 -8.47 -10.12 10.32
C PRO A 38 -9.46 -9.17 9.64
N ALA A 39 -9.80 -8.06 10.32
CA ALA A 39 -10.70 -7.06 9.74
C ALA A 39 -10.11 -6.41 8.49
N ALA A 40 -8.78 -6.23 8.42
CA ALA A 40 -8.13 -5.67 7.25
C ALA A 40 -8.19 -6.64 6.06
N ILE A 41 -8.03 -7.92 6.31
CA ILE A 41 -8.17 -8.95 5.27
C ILE A 41 -9.59 -8.94 4.72
N GLU A 42 -10.58 -8.88 5.61
CA GLU A 42 -11.98 -8.85 5.22
C GLU A 42 -12.32 -7.58 4.43
N GLN A 43 -11.79 -6.43 4.86
CA GLN A 43 -11.98 -5.17 4.15
C GLN A 43 -11.45 -5.25 2.72
N LEU A 44 -10.26 -5.79 2.54
CA LEU A 44 -9.67 -5.94 1.22
C LEU A 44 -10.48 -6.92 0.36
N ARG A 45 -10.99 -7.98 0.97
CA ARG A 45 -11.83 -8.95 0.27
C ARG A 45 -13.11 -8.31 -0.25
N VAL A 46 -13.78 -7.51 0.58
CA VAL A 46 -15.00 -6.81 0.17
C VAL A 46 -14.70 -5.86 -0.99
N LEU A 47 -13.61 -5.11 -0.90
CA LEU A 47 -13.20 -4.21 -1.98
C LEU A 47 -12.92 -4.97 -3.28
N ALA A 48 -12.20 -6.10 -3.17
CA ALA A 48 -11.89 -6.92 -4.33
C ALA A 48 -13.16 -7.45 -5.02
N GLU A 49 -14.14 -7.91 -4.23
CA GLU A 49 -15.41 -8.36 -4.77
C GLU A 49 -16.18 -7.24 -5.46
N GLN A 50 -16.19 -6.03 -4.88
CA GLN A 50 -16.89 -4.89 -5.45
C GLN A 50 -16.34 -4.47 -6.81
N ILE A 51 -15.03 -4.61 -7.00
CA ILE A 51 -14.37 -4.22 -8.25
C ILE A 51 -14.09 -5.41 -9.18
N GLU A 52 -14.54 -6.60 -8.77
CA GLU A 52 -14.36 -7.83 -9.53
C GLU A 52 -12.90 -8.14 -9.84
N VAL A 53 -12.05 -8.01 -8.82
CA VAL A 53 -10.62 -8.30 -8.88
C VAL A 53 -10.34 -9.47 -7.93
N PRO A 54 -9.55 -10.47 -8.34
CA PRO A 54 -9.19 -11.56 -7.44
C PRO A 54 -8.31 -11.09 -6.30
N MET A 55 -8.44 -11.76 -5.15
CA MET A 55 -7.63 -11.49 -3.97
C MET A 55 -6.98 -12.78 -3.49
N TYR A 56 -5.72 -12.69 -3.06
CA TYR A 56 -5.01 -13.79 -2.44
C TYR A 56 -4.80 -13.50 -0.96
N CYS A 57 -5.09 -14.47 -0.12
CA CYS A 57 -4.79 -14.41 1.31
C CYS A 57 -4.58 -15.82 1.84
N GLU A 58 -3.90 -15.92 2.99
CA GLU A 58 -3.70 -17.19 3.69
C GLU A 58 -4.09 -16.99 5.14
N LEU A 59 -5.28 -17.44 5.50
CA LEU A 59 -5.84 -17.22 6.83
C LEU A 59 -5.06 -17.96 7.92
N ASP A 60 -4.44 -19.08 7.58
CA ASP A 60 -3.70 -19.91 8.53
C ASP A 60 -2.24 -19.52 8.67
N SER A 61 -1.74 -18.69 7.76
CA SER A 61 -0.35 -18.27 7.78
C SER A 61 -0.18 -16.97 8.56
N LYS A 62 0.89 -16.88 9.33
CA LYS A 62 1.28 -15.65 10.02
C LYS A 62 2.59 -15.08 9.48
N ASN A 63 3.03 -15.58 8.33
CA ASN A 63 4.26 -15.11 7.70
C ASN A 63 3.92 -14.31 6.43
N PRO A 64 3.92 -12.97 6.50
CA PRO A 64 3.56 -12.16 5.35
C PRO A 64 4.52 -12.29 4.17
N VAL A 65 5.77 -12.64 4.43
CA VAL A 65 6.76 -12.87 3.36
C VAL A 65 6.34 -14.07 2.52
N GLU A 66 5.98 -15.19 3.17
CA GLU A 66 5.52 -16.37 2.46
C GLU A 66 4.24 -16.11 1.69
N ILE A 67 3.29 -15.37 2.29
CA ILE A 67 2.04 -15.03 1.63
C ILE A 67 2.32 -14.26 0.35
N ALA A 68 3.21 -13.28 0.39
CA ALA A 68 3.57 -12.49 -0.77
C ALA A 68 4.24 -13.34 -1.86
N GLN A 69 5.14 -14.24 -1.47
CA GLN A 69 5.82 -15.14 -2.41
C GLN A 69 4.84 -16.09 -3.09
N HIS A 70 3.93 -16.69 -2.30
CA HIS A 70 2.93 -17.60 -2.82
C HIS A 70 1.96 -16.88 -3.77
N ALA A 71 1.61 -15.64 -3.43
CA ALA A 71 0.73 -14.83 -4.27
C ALA A 71 1.35 -14.55 -5.65
N ILE A 72 2.65 -14.28 -5.69
CA ILE A 72 3.35 -14.06 -6.96
C ILE A 72 3.36 -15.34 -7.79
N GLN A 73 3.57 -16.49 -7.16
CA GLN A 73 3.51 -17.77 -7.86
C GLN A 73 2.11 -18.03 -8.41
N GLU A 74 1.07 -17.74 -7.65
CA GLU A 74 -0.30 -17.90 -8.12
C GLU A 74 -0.60 -16.96 -9.28
N ALA A 75 -0.13 -15.72 -9.22
CA ALA A 75 -0.32 -14.76 -10.29
C ALA A 75 0.30 -15.27 -11.60
N LYS A 76 1.50 -15.83 -11.53
CA LYS A 76 2.16 -16.39 -12.70
C LYS A 76 1.41 -17.59 -13.24
N ALA A 77 0.91 -18.46 -12.37
CA ALA A 77 0.20 -19.67 -12.76
C ALA A 77 -1.15 -19.36 -13.41
N LYS A 78 -1.84 -18.31 -12.95
CA LYS A 78 -3.17 -17.95 -13.44
C LYS A 78 -3.16 -16.84 -14.49
N GLY A 79 -1.99 -16.32 -14.85
CA GLY A 79 -1.87 -15.31 -15.89
C GLY A 79 -2.22 -13.89 -15.47
N TYR A 80 -2.18 -13.59 -14.17
CA TYR A 80 -2.33 -12.20 -13.70
C TYR A 80 -1.03 -11.45 -13.98
N ASP A 81 -1.14 -10.25 -14.53
CA ASP A 81 0.03 -9.48 -14.95
C ASP A 81 0.45 -8.40 -13.96
N LEU A 82 -0.28 -8.26 -12.85
CA LEU A 82 -0.02 -7.25 -11.84
C LEU A 82 -0.36 -7.79 -10.47
N VAL A 83 0.52 -7.53 -9.49
CA VAL A 83 0.28 -7.92 -8.10
C VAL A 83 0.39 -6.68 -7.22
N ILE A 84 -0.66 -6.41 -6.42
CA ILE A 84 -0.68 -5.31 -5.47
C ILE A 84 -0.68 -5.91 -4.07
N VAL A 85 0.40 -5.70 -3.32
CA VAL A 85 0.57 -6.25 -1.99
C VAL A 85 0.22 -5.19 -0.94
N ASP A 86 -0.81 -5.47 -0.14
CA ASP A 86 -1.22 -4.59 0.95
C ASP A 86 -0.57 -5.10 2.24
N THR A 87 0.40 -4.34 2.75
CA THR A 87 1.16 -4.73 3.93
C THR A 87 0.51 -4.26 5.21
N ALA A 88 0.96 -4.82 6.34
CA ALA A 88 0.46 -4.43 7.66
C ALA A 88 0.80 -2.97 7.98
N GLY A 89 -0.11 -2.29 8.67
CA GLY A 89 0.12 -0.94 9.19
C GLY A 89 0.02 -0.93 10.71
N ARG A 90 0.74 -0.01 11.33
CA ARG A 90 0.71 0.24 12.77
C ARG A 90 0.31 1.68 13.01
N LEU A 91 -0.05 2.00 14.25
CA LEU A 91 -0.42 3.37 14.61
C LEU A 91 0.76 4.33 14.54
N ALA A 92 1.97 3.81 14.74
CA ALA A 92 3.20 4.57 14.64
C ALA A 92 4.29 3.70 14.03
N VAL A 93 5.37 4.32 13.58
CA VAL A 93 6.50 3.59 13.02
C VAL A 93 7.18 2.79 14.14
N ASP A 94 7.36 1.49 13.93
CA ASP A 94 8.13 0.65 14.84
C ASP A 94 9.08 -0.25 14.06
N GLU A 95 10.10 -0.72 14.75
CA GLU A 95 11.18 -1.49 14.15
C GLU A 95 10.70 -2.82 13.58
N GLN A 96 9.79 -3.49 14.29
CA GLN A 96 9.25 -4.78 13.86
C GLN A 96 8.48 -4.63 12.54
N MET A 97 7.64 -3.61 12.45
CA MET A 97 6.88 -3.33 11.23
C MET A 97 7.82 -3.05 10.05
N MET A 98 8.83 -2.21 10.28
CA MET A 98 9.77 -1.84 9.21
C MET A 98 10.60 -3.03 8.75
N ASN A 99 11.04 -3.87 9.68
CA ASN A 99 11.76 -5.09 9.33
C ASN A 99 10.90 -6.05 8.51
N GLU A 100 9.62 -6.19 8.86
CA GLU A 100 8.70 -7.04 8.14
C GLU A 100 8.48 -6.56 6.71
N ILE A 101 8.25 -5.26 6.53
CA ILE A 101 8.05 -4.68 5.19
C ILE A 101 9.33 -4.79 4.36
N ALA A 102 10.48 -4.56 4.98
CA ALA A 102 11.76 -4.70 4.29
C ALA A 102 12.01 -6.16 3.87
N ALA A 103 11.63 -7.13 4.70
CA ALA A 103 11.74 -8.54 4.35
C ALA A 103 10.85 -8.92 3.18
N ILE A 104 9.63 -8.38 3.11
CA ILE A 104 8.74 -8.58 1.98
C ILE A 104 9.38 -7.99 0.71
N LYS A 105 9.92 -6.79 0.81
CA LYS A 105 10.59 -6.12 -0.30
C LYS A 105 11.71 -6.98 -0.88
N GLU A 106 12.57 -7.52 -0.02
CA GLU A 106 13.66 -8.38 -0.48
C GLU A 106 13.17 -9.67 -1.11
N ALA A 107 12.11 -10.25 -0.55
CA ALA A 107 11.60 -11.55 -1.00
C ALA A 107 10.94 -11.48 -2.38
N ILE A 108 10.19 -10.41 -2.66
CA ILE A 108 9.41 -10.31 -3.89
C ILE A 108 10.02 -9.35 -4.92
N ASN A 109 11.00 -8.56 -4.51
CA ASN A 109 11.65 -7.57 -5.38
C ASN A 109 10.64 -6.77 -6.22
N PRO A 110 9.80 -5.95 -5.58
CA PRO A 110 8.70 -5.27 -6.28
C PRO A 110 9.22 -4.27 -7.29
N ASN A 111 8.46 -4.09 -8.37
CA ASN A 111 8.78 -3.09 -9.38
C ASN A 111 8.61 -1.67 -8.83
N GLU A 112 7.69 -1.50 -7.88
CA GLU A 112 7.40 -0.20 -7.33
C GLU A 112 6.94 -0.32 -5.89
N ILE A 113 7.45 0.55 -5.02
CA ILE A 113 7.05 0.66 -3.63
C ILE A 113 6.37 2.01 -3.46
N LEU A 114 5.11 1.97 -3.03
CA LEU A 114 4.34 3.19 -2.79
C LEU A 114 4.15 3.39 -1.29
N PHE A 115 4.37 4.62 -0.85
CA PHE A 115 4.13 5.03 0.53
C PHE A 115 2.82 5.83 0.57
N VAL A 116 1.84 5.32 1.33
CA VAL A 116 0.53 5.95 1.47
C VAL A 116 0.49 6.71 2.80
N VAL A 117 0.14 7.98 2.74
CA VAL A 117 0.13 8.83 3.92
C VAL A 117 -1.09 9.76 3.89
N ASP A 118 -1.64 9.99 5.09
CA ASP A 118 -2.76 10.90 5.30
C ASP A 118 -2.23 12.33 5.36
N SER A 119 -2.60 13.15 4.40
CA SER A 119 -2.13 14.53 4.30
C SER A 119 -2.62 15.41 5.46
N MET A 120 -3.68 15.00 6.14
CA MET A 120 -4.25 15.77 7.26
C MET A 120 -3.40 15.69 8.54
N THR A 121 -2.44 14.77 8.61
CA THR A 121 -1.58 14.65 9.79
C THR A 121 -0.44 15.66 9.80
N GLY A 122 -0.31 16.50 8.77
CA GLY A 122 0.63 17.62 8.76
C GLY A 122 2.08 17.21 8.92
N GLN A 123 2.75 17.73 9.96
CA GLN A 123 4.17 17.44 10.19
C GLN A 123 4.42 15.97 10.47
N ASP A 124 3.47 15.27 11.08
CA ASP A 124 3.61 13.82 11.30
C ASP A 124 3.70 13.06 9.99
N ALA A 125 2.97 13.50 8.97
CA ALA A 125 3.05 12.89 7.64
C ALA A 125 4.47 13.04 7.07
N VAL A 126 5.07 14.20 7.23
CA VAL A 126 6.44 14.46 6.76
C VAL A 126 7.45 13.58 7.49
N ASN A 127 7.35 13.51 8.81
CA ASN A 127 8.27 12.71 9.62
C ASN A 127 8.15 11.22 9.28
N THR A 128 6.93 10.73 9.12
CA THR A 128 6.68 9.34 8.75
C THR A 128 7.25 9.03 7.38
N ALA A 129 7.06 9.94 6.41
CA ALA A 129 7.60 9.77 5.07
C ALA A 129 9.12 9.63 5.10
N LYS A 130 9.78 10.46 5.91
CA LYS A 130 11.23 10.41 6.04
C LYS A 130 11.70 9.05 6.59
N GLU A 131 11.06 8.57 7.64
CA GLU A 131 11.43 7.29 8.24
C GLU A 131 11.22 6.11 7.28
N PHE A 132 10.08 6.08 6.60
CA PHE A 132 9.82 5.04 5.60
C PHE A 132 10.81 5.09 4.45
N ASN A 133 11.19 6.29 4.01
CA ASN A 133 12.14 6.43 2.91
C ASN A 133 13.54 5.94 3.29
N GLU A 134 13.97 6.20 4.51
CA GLU A 134 15.26 5.74 5.00
C GLU A 134 15.36 4.21 5.04
N ARG A 135 14.26 3.53 5.35
CA ARG A 135 14.25 2.08 5.46
C ARG A 135 13.91 1.35 4.16
N LEU A 136 13.01 1.91 3.37
CA LEU A 136 12.46 1.21 2.20
C LEU A 136 12.90 1.80 0.87
N ASP A 137 13.35 3.04 0.86
CA ASP A 137 13.66 3.75 -0.38
C ASP A 137 12.50 3.61 -1.38
N PHE A 138 11.32 4.06 -0.97
CA PHE A 138 10.12 3.91 -1.80
C PHE A 138 10.20 4.72 -3.08
N ASN A 139 9.41 4.34 -4.08
CA ASN A 139 9.47 4.94 -5.42
C ASN A 139 8.54 6.14 -5.57
N GLY A 140 7.47 6.20 -4.80
CA GLY A 140 6.53 7.30 -4.89
C GLY A 140 5.63 7.41 -3.68
N VAL A 141 4.95 8.54 -3.57
CA VAL A 141 4.06 8.88 -2.47
C VAL A 141 2.63 8.93 -2.96
N VAL A 142 1.73 8.38 -2.15
CA VAL A 142 0.28 8.51 -2.34
C VAL A 142 -0.25 9.36 -1.18
N LEU A 143 -0.82 10.50 -1.51
CA LEU A 143 -1.45 11.37 -0.52
C LEU A 143 -2.93 11.12 -0.46
N THR A 144 -3.43 10.78 0.72
CA THR A 144 -4.86 10.60 0.94
C THR A 144 -5.44 11.79 1.70
N LYS A 145 -6.76 11.97 1.61
CA LYS A 145 -7.49 13.02 2.33
C LYS A 145 -7.00 14.43 2.00
N LEU A 146 -6.58 14.63 0.76
CA LEU A 146 -6.03 15.92 0.33
C LEU A 146 -7.09 17.03 0.34
N ASP A 147 -8.36 16.69 0.26
CA ASP A 147 -9.45 17.64 0.37
C ASP A 147 -9.45 18.39 1.71
N GLY A 148 -8.78 17.83 2.74
CA GLY A 148 -8.57 18.51 4.02
C GLY A 148 -7.30 19.37 4.07
N ASP A 149 -6.43 19.27 3.06
CA ASP A 149 -5.19 20.04 2.98
C ASP A 149 -5.34 21.11 1.90
N THR A 150 -5.99 22.23 2.26
CA THR A 150 -6.37 23.27 1.30
C THR A 150 -5.20 24.02 0.68
N ARG A 151 -4.00 23.92 1.27
CA ARG A 151 -2.82 24.63 0.78
C ARG A 151 -1.76 23.72 0.16
N GLY A 152 -1.99 22.42 0.18
CA GLY A 152 -0.99 21.47 -0.33
C GLY A 152 0.31 21.45 0.44
N GLY A 153 0.29 21.89 1.72
CA GLY A 153 1.49 22.02 2.52
C GLY A 153 2.20 20.70 2.78
N ALA A 154 1.43 19.64 3.06
CA ALA A 154 2.01 18.32 3.31
C ALA A 154 2.72 17.79 2.06
N ALA A 155 2.11 17.98 0.88
CA ALA A 155 2.68 17.52 -0.38
C ALA A 155 4.04 18.19 -0.65
N LEU A 156 4.09 19.52 -0.50
CA LEU A 156 5.33 20.27 -0.74
C LEU A 156 6.42 19.88 0.25
N SER A 157 6.06 19.74 1.53
CA SER A 157 7.02 19.39 2.58
C SER A 157 7.57 17.98 2.39
N ILE A 158 6.72 17.00 2.08
CA ILE A 158 7.14 15.62 1.86
C ILE A 158 8.12 15.56 0.67
N ARG A 159 7.78 16.21 -0.42
CA ARG A 159 8.61 16.20 -1.61
C ARG A 159 9.97 16.84 -1.37
N SER A 160 10.01 17.88 -0.55
CA SER A 160 11.25 18.56 -0.18
C SER A 160 12.15 17.66 0.68
N VAL A 161 11.56 16.92 1.62
CA VAL A 161 12.30 16.10 2.58
C VAL A 161 12.79 14.78 1.98
N VAL A 162 11.92 14.08 1.23
CA VAL A 162 12.26 12.73 0.75
C VAL A 162 12.70 12.70 -0.71
N ASN A 163 12.47 13.76 -1.45
CA ASN A 163 12.86 13.90 -2.87
C ASN A 163 12.30 12.75 -3.72
N LYS A 164 11.06 12.37 -3.47
CA LYS A 164 10.34 11.34 -4.24
C LYS A 164 9.09 11.95 -4.84
N PRO A 165 8.66 11.48 -6.03
CA PRO A 165 7.47 12.05 -6.66
C PRO A 165 6.19 11.66 -5.92
N ILE A 166 5.20 12.55 -5.98
CA ILE A 166 3.85 12.25 -5.55
C ILE A 166 3.13 11.69 -6.77
N LYS A 167 2.85 10.40 -6.75
CA LYS A 167 2.30 9.70 -7.92
C LYS A 167 0.79 9.68 -7.97
N PHE A 168 0.15 9.71 -6.79
CA PHE A 168 -1.30 9.63 -6.70
C PHE A 168 -1.80 10.51 -5.57
N ILE A 169 -2.99 11.08 -5.77
CA ILE A 169 -3.66 11.93 -4.81
C ILE A 169 -5.07 11.40 -4.60
N GLY A 170 -5.44 11.13 -3.34
CA GLY A 170 -6.79 10.73 -2.97
C GLY A 170 -7.56 11.91 -2.39
N THR A 171 -8.73 12.20 -2.97
CA THR A 171 -9.58 13.31 -2.55
C THR A 171 -10.91 12.83 -1.98
N GLY A 172 -10.91 11.72 -1.29
CA GLY A 172 -12.10 11.13 -0.70
C GLY A 172 -12.12 9.63 -0.92
N GLU A 173 -13.25 8.99 -0.56
CA GLU A 173 -13.36 7.54 -0.59
C GLU A 173 -13.76 6.95 -1.96
N LYS A 174 -13.86 7.77 -2.94
CA LYS A 174 -14.26 7.30 -4.29
C LYS A 174 -13.06 6.94 -5.16
#